data_700cb1abb5e681d4cccbfabed3600f70
#
_entry.id   700cb1abb5e681d4cccbfabed3600f70
#
_cell.length_a   1.000
_cell.length_b   1.000
_cell.length_c   1.000
_cell.angle_alpha   90.00
_cell.angle_beta   90.00
_cell.angle_gamma   90.00
#
_symmetry.space_group_name_H-M   'P 1'
#
loop_
_entity.id
_entity.type
_entity.pdbx_description
1 polymer ?
#
loop_
_entity_poly.entity_id
_entity_poly.type
_entity_poly.pdbx_seq_one_letter_code
_entity_poly.pdbx_strand_id
1 'polypeptide(L)'
;MGEVLSQNEIDSLLKALSSGELDVDEMKDEDKKQVKNYDFARPAKFSKEHLRTLEIIFEHYGRLLSTNLPVYLRKNVQVEVMNSEAVTYSEFSNALSNPVLLGIVNASPLNGSIVIEMAQNLGYVVVDRMLGGKGVPLDKPRDFSEIELLIIERIFNVAVDLLVEPWENVCELEPRLERIETNSQFAQIISPTEMIALVTLNVKIGDVEGLLNVCLPYLTLESIMDKLNTKYWYSSLQEKDEQQYTETIEALISKAPMPIKAVLGNSSISVNDFLGLQVGDIIRLDTKVDQELSVFVGSIKKFTALPGETGDDYAVCLLYTSDA
;
A
#
# COMPACT_ATOMS: atom_id res chain seq x y z
N MET A 1 -21.23 -26.05 7.75
CA MET A 1 -22.43 -26.46 8.51
C MET A 1 -21.92 -27.02 9.83
N GLY A 2 -22.05 -26.26 10.92
CA GLY A 2 -21.70 -26.77 12.24
C GLY A 2 -22.73 -27.83 12.63
N GLU A 3 -22.28 -29.04 12.93
CA GLU A 3 -23.12 -30.04 13.48
C GLU A 3 -23.64 -29.54 14.84
N VAL A 4 -24.97 -29.46 14.97
CA VAL A 4 -25.62 -29.09 16.21
C VAL A 4 -25.50 -30.34 17.12
N LEU A 5 -24.72 -30.21 18.20
CA LEU A 5 -24.57 -31.27 19.22
C LEU A 5 -25.92 -31.71 19.74
N SER A 6 -26.10 -33.01 19.83
CA SER A 6 -27.34 -33.60 20.40
C SER A 6 -27.39 -33.39 21.93
N GLN A 7 -28.58 -33.35 22.49
CA GLN A 7 -28.80 -33.14 23.93
C GLN A 7 -28.03 -34.14 24.81
N ASN A 8 -27.90 -35.38 24.34
CA ASN A 8 -27.14 -36.43 25.02
C ASN A 8 -25.62 -36.18 25.01
N GLU A 9 -25.09 -35.56 23.99
CA GLU A 9 -23.68 -35.16 23.89
C GLU A 9 -23.39 -33.99 24.82
N ILE A 10 -24.31 -33.01 24.91
CA ILE A 10 -24.22 -31.88 25.85
C ILE A 10 -24.20 -32.37 27.31
N ASP A 11 -25.09 -33.32 27.66
CA ASP A 11 -25.17 -33.91 28.99
C ASP A 11 -23.93 -34.76 29.35
N SER A 12 -23.32 -35.42 28.35
CA SER A 12 -22.07 -36.17 28.49
C SER A 12 -20.87 -35.23 28.73
N LEU A 13 -20.79 -34.11 28.00
CA LEU A 13 -19.76 -33.09 28.17
C LEU A 13 -19.87 -32.41 29.53
N LEU A 14 -21.07 -32.07 29.97
CA LEU A 14 -21.32 -31.50 31.29
C LEU A 14 -20.94 -32.45 32.44
N LYS A 15 -21.15 -33.74 32.24
CA LYS A 15 -20.79 -34.77 33.20
C LYS A 15 -19.27 -34.98 33.26
N ALA A 16 -18.59 -34.98 32.14
CA ALA A 16 -17.12 -35.05 32.05
C ALA A 16 -16.44 -33.81 32.63
N LEU A 17 -17.03 -32.62 32.47
CA LEU A 17 -16.58 -31.38 33.07
C LEU A 17 -16.74 -31.37 34.60
N SER A 18 -17.83 -31.97 35.10
CA SER A 18 -18.11 -32.04 36.55
C SER A 18 -17.32 -33.14 37.27
N SER A 19 -16.85 -34.16 36.54
CA SER A 19 -15.99 -35.23 37.09
C SER A 19 -14.48 -34.88 37.08
N GLY A 20 -14.08 -33.76 36.47
CA GLY A 20 -12.67 -33.35 36.41
C GLY A 20 -11.81 -34.18 35.45
N GLU A 21 -12.43 -34.94 34.53
CA GLU A 21 -11.76 -35.75 33.54
C GLU A 21 -11.36 -34.95 32.26
N LEU A 22 -11.86 -33.71 32.14
CA LEU A 22 -11.50 -32.79 31.02
C LEU A 22 -10.72 -31.59 31.58
N ASP A 23 -9.47 -31.52 31.24
CA ASP A 23 -8.64 -30.36 31.53
C ASP A 23 -8.98 -29.22 30.54
N VAL A 24 -9.58 -28.15 31.06
CA VAL A 24 -10.02 -26.99 30.25
C VAL A 24 -8.84 -26.28 29.55
N ASP A 25 -7.63 -26.50 30.04
CA ASP A 25 -6.43 -25.95 29.44
C ASP A 25 -5.95 -26.75 28.21
N GLU A 26 -6.25 -28.05 28.10
CA GLU A 26 -5.99 -28.84 26.89
C GLU A 26 -6.97 -28.49 25.74
N MET A 27 -8.18 -28.02 26.03
CA MET A 27 -9.14 -27.59 25.01
C MET A 27 -8.80 -26.22 24.40
N LYS A 28 -8.00 -25.40 25.07
CA LYS A 28 -7.53 -24.12 24.53
C LYS A 28 -6.39 -24.26 23.52
N ASP A 29 -5.72 -25.41 23.48
CA ASP A 29 -4.62 -25.66 22.53
C ASP A 29 -5.08 -26.24 21.18
N GLU A 30 -6.37 -26.48 20.98
CA GLU A 30 -6.92 -26.93 19.68
C GLU A 30 -7.25 -25.79 18.70
N ASP A 31 -6.83 -24.57 18.93
CA ASP A 31 -6.54 -23.63 17.85
C ASP A 31 -5.30 -24.13 17.07
N LYS A 32 -5.41 -25.36 16.57
CA LYS A 32 -4.49 -25.86 15.56
C LYS A 32 -4.55 -24.85 14.42
N LYS A 33 -3.53 -23.97 14.35
CA LYS A 33 -3.21 -23.22 13.15
C LYS A 33 -3.36 -24.21 12.00
N GLN A 34 -4.43 -24.09 11.21
CA GLN A 34 -4.59 -24.87 10.01
C GLN A 34 -3.39 -24.57 9.13
N VAL A 35 -2.41 -25.46 9.15
CA VAL A 35 -1.26 -25.37 8.27
C VAL A 35 -1.78 -25.70 6.87
N LYS A 36 -2.12 -24.65 6.11
CA LYS A 36 -2.45 -24.80 4.70
C LYS A 36 -1.16 -25.15 3.97
N ASN A 37 -1.18 -26.21 3.19
CA ASN A 37 -0.07 -26.55 2.30
C ASN A 37 0.15 -25.36 1.35
N TYR A 38 1.38 -24.86 1.31
CA TYR A 38 1.77 -23.79 0.40
C TYR A 38 1.93 -24.36 -1.02
N ASP A 39 1.15 -23.86 -1.96
CA ASP A 39 1.26 -24.24 -3.36
C ASP A 39 2.34 -23.40 -4.04
N PHE A 40 3.51 -23.98 -4.26
CA PHE A 40 4.63 -23.31 -4.96
C PHE A 40 4.33 -23.02 -6.44
N ALA A 41 3.35 -23.68 -7.04
CA ALA A 41 2.92 -23.40 -8.42
C ALA A 41 2.09 -22.10 -8.50
N ARG A 42 1.49 -21.67 -7.39
CA ARG A 42 0.70 -20.44 -7.27
C ARG A 42 1.17 -19.64 -6.06
N PRO A 43 2.32 -18.94 -6.16
CA PRO A 43 2.84 -18.17 -5.05
C PRO A 43 1.87 -17.05 -4.67
N ALA A 44 1.70 -16.84 -3.37
CA ALA A 44 0.89 -15.73 -2.86
C ALA A 44 1.57 -14.40 -3.25
N LYS A 45 0.94 -13.65 -4.15
CA LYS A 45 1.43 -12.33 -4.60
C LYS A 45 1.19 -11.23 -3.55
N PHE A 46 0.16 -11.37 -2.72
CA PHE A 46 -0.15 -10.43 -1.64
C PHE A 46 0.42 -10.93 -0.31
N SER A 47 1.14 -10.07 0.39
CA SER A 47 1.55 -10.33 1.77
C SER A 47 0.41 -10.01 2.74
N LYS A 48 0.50 -10.51 3.99
CA LYS A 48 -0.45 -10.15 5.04
C LYS A 48 -0.45 -8.65 5.37
N GLU A 49 0.70 -7.99 5.21
CA GLU A 49 0.82 -6.54 5.41
C GLU A 49 0.08 -5.77 4.33
N HIS A 50 0.17 -6.20 3.06
CA HIS A 50 -0.59 -5.58 1.97
C HIS A 50 -2.09 -5.67 2.21
N LEU A 51 -2.60 -6.87 2.58
CA LEU A 51 -4.03 -7.06 2.86
C LEU A 51 -4.49 -6.21 4.04
N ARG A 52 -3.69 -6.11 5.10
CA ARG A 52 -4.00 -5.26 6.25
C ARG A 52 -4.03 -3.77 5.89
N THR A 53 -3.10 -3.33 5.04
CA THR A 53 -3.10 -1.94 4.55
C THR A 53 -4.35 -1.65 3.73
N LEU A 54 -4.74 -2.57 2.84
CA LEU A 54 -6.00 -2.47 2.10
C LEU A 54 -7.20 -2.43 3.04
N GLU A 55 -7.23 -3.25 4.09
CA GLU A 55 -8.29 -3.23 5.10
C GLU A 55 -8.44 -1.82 5.72
N ILE A 56 -7.34 -1.18 6.13
CA ILE A 56 -7.35 0.18 6.68
C ILE A 56 -7.87 1.21 5.66
N ILE A 57 -7.44 1.12 4.39
CA ILE A 57 -7.93 1.99 3.31
C ILE A 57 -9.44 1.85 3.16
N PHE A 58 -9.92 0.60 3.13
CA PHE A 58 -11.34 0.33 2.94
C PHE A 58 -12.20 0.56 4.19
N GLU A 59 -11.63 0.53 5.40
CA GLU A 59 -12.29 1.05 6.60
C GLU A 59 -12.56 2.56 6.48
N HIS A 60 -11.58 3.32 5.97
CA HIS A 60 -11.78 4.75 5.69
C HIS A 60 -12.85 4.94 4.60
N TYR A 61 -12.77 4.20 3.51
CA TYR A 61 -13.78 4.19 2.46
C TYR A 61 -15.19 3.88 2.99
N GLY A 62 -15.33 2.87 3.85
CA GLY A 62 -16.60 2.51 4.49
C GLY A 62 -17.19 3.65 5.32
N ARG A 63 -16.36 4.41 6.04
CA ARG A 63 -16.81 5.61 6.77
C ARG A 63 -17.32 6.69 5.83
N LEU A 64 -16.63 6.93 4.70
CA LEU A 64 -17.07 7.90 3.69
C LEU A 64 -18.39 7.49 3.04
N LEU A 65 -18.55 6.21 2.68
CA LEU A 65 -19.82 5.68 2.17
C LEU A 65 -20.95 5.85 3.20
N SER A 66 -20.68 5.52 4.48
CA SER A 66 -21.67 5.66 5.57
C SER A 66 -22.12 7.10 5.78
N THR A 67 -21.25 8.06 5.48
CA THR A 67 -21.57 9.50 5.64
C THR A 67 -22.27 10.07 4.41
N ASN A 68 -21.86 9.68 3.20
CA ASN A 68 -22.32 10.31 1.95
C ASN A 68 -23.59 9.65 1.37
N LEU A 69 -23.69 8.31 1.41
CA LEU A 69 -24.86 7.61 0.83
C LEU A 69 -26.19 7.96 1.47
N PRO A 70 -26.31 8.25 2.78
CA PRO A 70 -27.56 8.70 3.38
C PRO A 70 -28.16 9.94 2.74
N VAL A 71 -27.35 10.84 2.16
CA VAL A 71 -27.81 12.06 1.47
C VAL A 71 -28.68 11.70 0.26
N TYR A 72 -28.31 10.65 -0.46
CA TYR A 72 -29.02 10.20 -1.65
C TYR A 72 -30.17 9.25 -1.30
N LEU A 73 -29.91 8.31 -0.39
CA LEU A 73 -30.87 7.25 -0.06
C LEU A 73 -31.90 7.66 1.00
N ARG A 74 -31.66 8.78 1.70
CA ARG A 74 -32.52 9.28 2.79
C ARG A 74 -32.85 8.20 3.84
N LYS A 75 -31.85 7.38 4.13
CA LYS A 75 -31.90 6.27 5.09
C LYS A 75 -30.51 6.13 5.72
N ASN A 76 -30.45 5.66 6.96
CA ASN A 76 -29.15 5.37 7.59
C ASN A 76 -28.44 4.28 6.81
N VAL A 77 -27.14 4.50 6.52
CA VAL A 77 -26.26 3.55 5.87
C VAL A 77 -25.08 3.28 6.79
N GLN A 78 -24.78 2.03 7.04
CA GLN A 78 -23.60 1.59 7.78
C GLN A 78 -22.79 0.68 6.87
N VAL A 79 -21.49 0.91 6.81
CA VAL A 79 -20.56 0.13 6.00
C VAL A 79 -19.38 -0.25 6.87
N GLU A 80 -19.11 -1.55 6.97
CA GLU A 80 -18.04 -2.11 7.78
C GLU A 80 -17.25 -3.13 6.95
N VAL A 81 -15.92 -3.10 7.05
CA VAL A 81 -15.07 -4.11 6.41
C VAL A 81 -15.20 -5.42 7.19
N MET A 82 -15.52 -6.49 6.49
CA MET A 82 -15.63 -7.84 7.07
C MET A 82 -14.33 -8.61 6.94
N ASN A 83 -13.73 -8.58 5.75
CA ASN A 83 -12.59 -9.41 5.41
C ASN A 83 -11.78 -8.79 4.26
N SER A 84 -10.48 -9.06 4.26
CA SER A 84 -9.57 -8.79 3.15
C SER A 84 -8.73 -10.04 2.89
N GLU A 85 -8.89 -10.65 1.73
CA GLU A 85 -8.22 -11.91 1.40
C GLU A 85 -7.66 -11.91 -0.04
N ALA A 86 -6.65 -12.75 -0.26
CA ALA A 86 -6.09 -12.96 -1.59
C ALA A 86 -6.66 -14.25 -2.18
N VAL A 87 -7.37 -14.14 -3.30
CA VAL A 87 -7.98 -15.24 -4.03
C VAL A 87 -7.68 -15.15 -5.51
N THR A 88 -7.99 -16.18 -6.29
CA THR A 88 -7.92 -16.07 -7.75
C THR A 88 -9.19 -15.42 -8.30
N TYR A 89 -9.07 -14.72 -9.43
CA TYR A 89 -10.24 -14.12 -10.07
C TYR A 89 -11.29 -15.17 -10.44
N SER A 90 -10.87 -16.40 -10.79
CA SER A 90 -11.79 -17.51 -11.06
C SER A 90 -12.60 -17.93 -9.81
N GLU A 91 -11.99 -17.93 -8.62
CA GLU A 91 -12.71 -18.21 -7.37
C GLU A 91 -13.76 -17.14 -7.10
N PHE A 92 -13.40 -15.86 -7.25
CA PHE A 92 -14.35 -14.76 -7.12
C PHE A 92 -15.49 -14.85 -8.15
N SER A 93 -15.18 -14.99 -9.45
CA SER A 93 -16.19 -15.00 -10.51
C SER A 93 -17.14 -16.19 -10.42
N ASN A 94 -16.64 -17.36 -9.96
CA ASN A 94 -17.47 -18.55 -9.75
C ASN A 94 -18.38 -18.46 -8.52
N ALA A 95 -18.04 -17.62 -7.54
CA ALA A 95 -18.88 -17.38 -6.36
C ALA A 95 -20.05 -16.43 -6.65
N LEU A 96 -20.00 -15.67 -7.78
CA LEU A 96 -21.04 -14.72 -8.15
C LEU A 96 -22.30 -15.45 -8.66
N SER A 97 -23.44 -15.02 -8.14
CA SER A 97 -24.75 -15.48 -8.62
C SER A 97 -25.28 -14.52 -9.69
N ASN A 98 -25.85 -15.05 -10.78
CA ASN A 98 -26.54 -14.22 -11.78
C ASN A 98 -28.03 -14.05 -11.40
N PRO A 99 -28.59 -12.86 -11.62
CA PRO A 99 -27.95 -11.61 -12.06
C PRO A 99 -27.04 -10.99 -11.00
N VAL A 100 -26.00 -10.29 -11.41
CA VAL A 100 -25.01 -9.62 -10.55
C VAL A 100 -24.95 -8.13 -10.91
N LEU A 101 -24.46 -7.30 -10.00
CA LEU A 101 -24.16 -5.91 -10.27
C LEU A 101 -22.65 -5.68 -10.14
N LEU A 102 -21.97 -5.59 -11.26
CA LEU A 102 -20.51 -5.35 -11.33
C LEU A 102 -20.23 -3.98 -11.92
N GLY A 103 -19.69 -3.08 -11.12
CA GLY A 103 -19.12 -1.83 -11.59
C GLY A 103 -17.66 -2.02 -11.99
N ILE A 104 -17.33 -1.74 -13.23
CA ILE A 104 -15.96 -1.77 -13.76
C ILE A 104 -15.42 -0.37 -13.67
N VAL A 105 -14.34 -0.21 -12.91
CA VAL A 105 -13.77 1.09 -12.56
C VAL A 105 -12.34 1.17 -13.09
N ASN A 106 -12.07 2.13 -13.96
CA ASN A 106 -10.72 2.51 -14.33
C ASN A 106 -10.13 3.36 -13.19
N ALA A 107 -8.97 3.00 -12.71
CA ALA A 107 -8.33 3.65 -11.57
C ALA A 107 -7.00 4.33 -11.98
N SER A 108 -7.05 5.28 -12.94
CA SER A 108 -5.86 6.03 -13.34
C SER A 108 -5.16 6.66 -12.11
N PRO A 109 -3.81 6.68 -12.01
CA PRO A 109 -2.79 6.26 -12.97
C PRO A 109 -2.44 4.75 -12.92
N LEU A 110 -3.18 3.94 -12.18
CA LEU A 110 -2.94 2.50 -12.13
C LEU A 110 -3.29 1.83 -13.47
N ASN A 111 -2.52 0.81 -13.82
CA ASN A 111 -2.75 0.06 -15.05
C ASN A 111 -3.80 -1.04 -14.82
N GLY A 112 -4.97 -0.90 -15.42
CA GLY A 112 -6.05 -1.89 -15.33
C GLY A 112 -7.29 -1.36 -14.63
N SER A 113 -8.24 -2.26 -14.40
CA SER A 113 -9.54 -1.91 -13.83
C SER A 113 -9.75 -2.60 -12.48
N ILE A 114 -10.44 -1.92 -11.58
CA ILE A 114 -10.96 -2.45 -10.32
C ILE A 114 -12.40 -2.89 -10.57
N VAL A 115 -12.84 -3.96 -9.94
CA VAL A 115 -14.22 -4.41 -10.04
C VAL A 115 -14.90 -4.23 -8.68
N ILE A 116 -16.04 -3.56 -8.67
CA ILE A 116 -16.88 -3.40 -7.49
C ILE A 116 -18.16 -4.21 -7.71
N GLU A 117 -18.39 -5.22 -6.90
CA GLU A 117 -19.61 -6.02 -6.91
C GLU A 117 -20.53 -5.54 -5.79
N MET A 118 -21.77 -5.25 -6.14
CA MET A 118 -22.84 -4.93 -5.19
C MET A 118 -23.86 -6.07 -5.15
N ALA A 119 -24.16 -6.56 -3.98
CA ALA A 119 -25.21 -7.57 -3.81
C ALA A 119 -26.54 -7.06 -4.37
N GLN A 120 -27.26 -7.93 -5.07
CA GLN A 120 -28.48 -7.60 -5.80
C GLN A 120 -29.58 -7.01 -4.91
N ASN A 121 -29.73 -7.50 -3.69
CA ASN A 121 -30.69 -6.96 -2.71
C ASN A 121 -30.42 -5.49 -2.36
N LEU A 122 -29.15 -5.09 -2.27
CA LEU A 122 -28.77 -3.68 -2.09
C LEU A 122 -29.14 -2.86 -3.30
N GLY A 123 -28.91 -3.38 -4.51
CA GLY A 123 -29.30 -2.70 -5.75
C GLY A 123 -30.76 -2.36 -5.80
N TYR A 124 -31.65 -3.30 -5.45
CA TYR A 124 -33.10 -3.03 -5.41
C TYR A 124 -33.48 -2.00 -4.35
N VAL A 125 -32.85 -2.07 -3.16
CA VAL A 125 -33.09 -1.08 -2.10
C VAL A 125 -32.64 0.30 -2.53
N VAL A 126 -31.50 0.40 -3.21
CA VAL A 126 -31.00 1.65 -3.79
C VAL A 126 -32.00 2.26 -4.77
N VAL A 127 -32.48 1.45 -5.72
CA VAL A 127 -33.48 1.89 -6.71
C VAL A 127 -34.77 2.35 -6.04
N ASP A 128 -35.32 1.53 -5.12
CA ASP A 128 -36.55 1.85 -4.40
C ASP A 128 -36.42 3.15 -3.60
N ARG A 129 -35.31 3.34 -2.89
CA ARG A 129 -35.04 4.56 -2.11
C ARG A 129 -34.85 5.80 -2.99
N MET A 130 -34.15 5.68 -4.10
CA MET A 130 -33.97 6.78 -5.06
C MET A 130 -35.27 7.22 -5.69
N LEU A 131 -36.20 6.30 -5.89
CA LEU A 131 -37.55 6.58 -6.39
C LEU A 131 -38.54 7.03 -5.29
N GLY A 132 -38.09 7.09 -4.02
CA GLY A 132 -38.92 7.53 -2.90
C GLY A 132 -39.70 6.43 -2.18
N GLY A 133 -39.40 5.17 -2.47
CA GLY A 133 -39.96 4.00 -1.78
C GLY A 133 -39.45 3.81 -0.36
N LYS A 134 -39.87 2.77 0.33
CA LYS A 134 -39.53 2.48 1.73
C LYS A 134 -38.18 1.81 1.93
N GLY A 135 -37.56 1.29 0.86
CA GLY A 135 -36.33 0.49 0.89
C GLY A 135 -36.60 -0.95 1.33
N VAL A 136 -37.60 -1.57 0.74
CA VAL A 136 -37.95 -2.98 1.02
C VAL A 136 -37.27 -3.84 -0.05
N PRO A 137 -36.63 -4.97 0.34
CA PRO A 137 -36.06 -5.90 -0.63
C PRO A 137 -37.15 -6.54 -1.50
N LEU A 138 -36.79 -6.94 -2.71
CA LEU A 138 -37.69 -7.69 -3.58
C LEU A 138 -37.85 -9.14 -3.07
N ASP A 139 -39.07 -9.66 -3.05
CA ASP A 139 -39.33 -11.03 -2.65
C ASP A 139 -38.73 -12.07 -3.61
N LYS A 140 -38.67 -11.71 -4.90
CA LYS A 140 -38.06 -12.57 -5.94
C LYS A 140 -37.02 -11.76 -6.74
N PRO A 141 -35.77 -12.23 -6.79
CA PRO A 141 -34.76 -11.62 -7.63
C PRO A 141 -35.16 -11.70 -9.12
N ARG A 142 -34.92 -10.61 -9.84
CA ARG A 142 -35.13 -10.49 -11.28
C ARG A 142 -34.01 -9.67 -11.90
N ASP A 143 -33.93 -9.64 -13.21
CA ASP A 143 -33.02 -8.75 -13.89
C ASP A 143 -33.39 -7.27 -13.67
N PHE A 144 -32.39 -6.41 -13.63
CA PHE A 144 -32.58 -4.96 -13.57
C PHE A 144 -32.99 -4.44 -14.95
N SER A 145 -33.95 -3.54 -14.99
CA SER A 145 -34.29 -2.79 -16.21
C SER A 145 -33.23 -1.72 -16.51
N GLU A 146 -33.17 -1.24 -17.75
CA GLU A 146 -32.24 -0.18 -18.16
C GLU A 146 -32.39 1.09 -17.31
N ILE A 147 -33.61 1.47 -16.94
CA ILE A 147 -33.88 2.63 -16.07
C ILE A 147 -33.32 2.40 -14.67
N GLU A 148 -33.48 1.21 -14.12
CA GLU A 148 -32.93 0.86 -12.80
C GLU A 148 -31.40 0.86 -12.81
N LEU A 149 -30.79 0.39 -13.90
CA LEU A 149 -29.34 0.43 -14.08
C LEU A 149 -28.81 1.87 -14.12
N LEU A 150 -29.48 2.80 -14.78
CA LEU A 150 -29.11 4.23 -14.77
C LEU A 150 -29.17 4.83 -13.36
N ILE A 151 -30.14 4.42 -12.54
CA ILE A 151 -30.24 4.87 -11.15
C ILE A 151 -29.09 4.30 -10.31
N ILE A 152 -28.78 3.02 -10.50
CA ILE A 152 -27.67 2.32 -9.84
C ILE A 152 -26.35 2.94 -10.25
N GLU A 153 -26.15 3.23 -11.54
CA GLU A 153 -24.94 3.87 -12.08
C GLU A 153 -24.64 5.20 -11.37
N ARG A 154 -25.66 5.99 -11.07
CA ARG A 154 -25.49 7.23 -10.33
C ARG A 154 -24.89 6.99 -8.93
N ILE A 155 -25.34 5.94 -8.24
CA ILE A 155 -24.80 5.59 -6.90
C ILE A 155 -23.41 4.97 -7.01
N PHE A 156 -23.15 4.16 -8.06
CA PHE A 156 -21.80 3.69 -8.34
C PHE A 156 -20.82 4.84 -8.60
N ASN A 157 -21.20 5.85 -9.38
CA ASN A 157 -20.35 7.03 -9.59
C ASN A 157 -20.03 7.75 -8.28
N VAL A 158 -21.02 7.96 -7.41
CA VAL A 158 -20.77 8.52 -6.07
C VAL A 158 -19.80 7.64 -5.26
N ALA A 159 -20.00 6.33 -5.28
CA ALA A 159 -19.12 5.40 -4.57
C ALA A 159 -17.70 5.40 -5.14
N VAL A 160 -17.55 5.49 -6.46
CA VAL A 160 -16.25 5.58 -7.15
C VAL A 160 -15.53 6.88 -6.83
N ASP A 161 -16.22 8.02 -6.83
CA ASP A 161 -15.64 9.32 -6.48
C ASP A 161 -15.08 9.32 -5.04
N LEU A 162 -15.74 8.61 -4.13
CA LEU A 162 -15.31 8.48 -2.73
C LEU A 162 -14.07 7.58 -2.54
N LEU A 163 -13.60 6.88 -3.57
CA LEU A 163 -12.34 6.13 -3.50
C LEU A 163 -11.10 7.03 -3.46
N VAL A 164 -11.18 8.27 -3.96
CA VAL A 164 -10.03 9.18 -4.07
C VAL A 164 -9.36 9.43 -2.72
N GLU A 165 -10.14 9.87 -1.74
CA GLU A 165 -9.65 10.30 -0.43
C GLU A 165 -8.92 9.18 0.35
N PRO A 166 -9.44 7.93 0.45
CA PRO A 166 -8.75 6.85 1.15
C PRO A 166 -7.41 6.45 0.53
N TRP A 167 -7.22 6.68 -0.77
CA TRP A 167 -6.00 6.33 -1.51
C TRP A 167 -4.97 7.46 -1.57
N GLU A 168 -5.30 8.68 -1.13
CA GLU A 168 -4.43 9.87 -1.23
C GLU A 168 -3.03 9.64 -0.64
N ASN A 169 -2.94 8.86 0.46
CA ASN A 169 -1.66 8.55 1.09
C ASN A 169 -0.81 7.51 0.34
N VAL A 170 -1.37 6.81 -0.64
CA VAL A 170 -0.68 5.77 -1.43
C VAL A 170 -0.40 6.27 -2.84
N CYS A 171 -1.44 6.77 -3.50
CA CYS A 171 -1.36 7.35 -4.84
C CYS A 171 -2.56 8.27 -5.09
N GLU A 172 -2.36 9.30 -5.89
CA GLU A 172 -3.45 10.15 -6.37
C GLU A 172 -4.25 9.36 -7.42
N LEU A 173 -5.42 8.86 -7.03
CA LEU A 173 -6.32 8.14 -7.92
C LEU A 173 -7.28 9.09 -8.62
N GLU A 174 -7.50 8.85 -9.92
CA GLU A 174 -8.60 9.41 -10.69
C GLU A 174 -9.54 8.28 -11.15
N PRO A 175 -10.33 7.70 -10.25
CA PRO A 175 -11.17 6.57 -10.57
C PRO A 175 -12.37 7.02 -11.40
N ARG A 176 -12.73 6.22 -12.42
CA ARG A 176 -13.89 6.47 -13.27
C ARG A 176 -14.65 5.17 -13.52
N LEU A 177 -15.94 5.19 -13.31
CA LEU A 177 -16.81 4.09 -13.69
C LEU A 177 -16.86 3.98 -15.23
N GLU A 178 -16.39 2.86 -15.77
CA GLU A 178 -16.45 2.61 -17.21
C GLU A 178 -17.82 2.11 -17.64
N ARG A 179 -18.34 1.10 -16.93
CA ARG A 179 -19.64 0.48 -17.19
C ARG A 179 -20.11 -0.39 -16.02
N ILE A 180 -21.39 -0.74 -16.07
CA ILE A 180 -21.98 -1.74 -15.18
C ILE A 180 -22.32 -2.99 -15.99
N GLU A 181 -21.95 -4.16 -15.47
CA GLU A 181 -22.29 -5.46 -16.02
C GLU A 181 -23.24 -6.19 -15.08
N THR A 182 -24.25 -6.84 -15.65
CA THR A 182 -25.23 -7.61 -14.89
C THR A 182 -25.04 -9.13 -15.00
N ASN A 183 -24.10 -9.56 -15.83
CA ASN A 183 -23.74 -10.96 -16.02
C ASN A 183 -22.25 -11.16 -15.73
N SER A 184 -21.95 -12.06 -14.81
CA SER A 184 -20.58 -12.39 -14.41
C SER A 184 -19.72 -12.93 -15.56
N GLN A 185 -20.32 -13.54 -16.59
CA GLN A 185 -19.60 -14.09 -17.75
C GLN A 185 -19.04 -12.98 -18.67
N PHE A 186 -19.65 -11.80 -18.69
CA PHE A 186 -19.17 -10.67 -19.49
C PHE A 186 -18.08 -9.83 -18.79
N ALA A 187 -17.85 -10.08 -17.52
CA ALA A 187 -16.80 -9.41 -16.75
C ALA A 187 -15.41 -10.05 -16.94
N GLN A 188 -15.09 -10.62 -18.12
CA GLN A 188 -13.80 -11.22 -18.46
C GLN A 188 -12.73 -10.16 -18.73
N ILE A 189 -12.57 -9.22 -17.83
CA ILE A 189 -11.58 -8.13 -17.92
C ILE A 189 -10.24 -8.56 -17.35
N ILE A 190 -10.28 -9.51 -16.42
CA ILE A 190 -9.16 -10.01 -15.64
C ILE A 190 -8.94 -11.48 -16.01
N SER A 191 -7.68 -11.92 -16.13
CA SER A 191 -7.37 -13.34 -16.36
C SER A 191 -7.93 -14.20 -15.24
N PRO A 192 -8.56 -15.36 -15.50
CA PRO A 192 -9.10 -16.25 -14.47
C PRO A 192 -8.05 -16.71 -13.45
N THR A 193 -6.79 -16.79 -13.86
CA THR A 193 -5.65 -17.21 -13.02
C THR A 193 -4.99 -16.05 -12.27
N GLU A 194 -5.43 -14.81 -12.51
CA GLU A 194 -4.88 -13.65 -11.85
C GLU A 194 -5.24 -13.64 -10.37
N MET A 195 -4.24 -13.30 -9.53
CA MET A 195 -4.45 -13.10 -8.11
C MET A 195 -5.06 -11.73 -7.86
N ILE A 196 -6.10 -11.70 -7.07
CA ILE A 196 -6.80 -10.48 -6.67
C ILE A 196 -6.77 -10.35 -5.14
N ALA A 197 -6.73 -9.12 -4.66
CA ALA A 197 -7.13 -8.81 -3.30
C ALA A 197 -8.63 -8.52 -3.31
N LEU A 198 -9.38 -9.32 -2.57
CA LEU A 198 -10.82 -9.19 -2.41
C LEU A 198 -11.11 -8.58 -1.05
N VAL A 199 -11.68 -7.37 -1.05
CA VAL A 199 -12.14 -6.70 0.17
C VAL A 199 -13.64 -6.77 0.22
N THR A 200 -14.17 -7.42 1.25
CA THR A 200 -15.61 -7.58 1.46
C THR A 200 -16.10 -6.62 2.53
N LEU A 201 -17.06 -5.78 2.17
CA LEU A 201 -17.72 -4.85 3.06
C LEU A 201 -19.18 -5.29 3.29
N ASN A 202 -19.61 -5.25 4.53
CA ASN A 202 -21.03 -5.38 4.88
C ASN A 202 -21.69 -4.01 4.79
N VAL A 203 -22.71 -3.89 3.97
CA VAL A 203 -23.48 -2.66 3.77
C VAL A 203 -24.88 -2.86 4.32
N LYS A 204 -25.27 -2.03 5.28
CA LYS A 204 -26.60 -2.01 5.87
C LYS A 204 -27.31 -0.72 5.51
N ILE A 205 -28.43 -0.83 4.78
CA ILE A 205 -29.29 0.30 4.40
C ILE A 205 -30.62 0.14 5.17
N GLY A 206 -30.72 0.84 6.31
CA GLY A 206 -31.86 0.65 7.23
C GLY A 206 -31.88 -0.75 7.81
N ASP A 207 -32.85 -1.58 7.37
CA ASP A 207 -33.04 -2.93 7.87
C ASP A 207 -32.50 -4.01 6.89
N VAL A 208 -32.02 -3.60 5.73
CA VAL A 208 -31.50 -4.51 4.69
C VAL A 208 -29.98 -4.55 4.75
N GLU A 209 -29.43 -5.74 4.80
CA GLU A 209 -27.99 -5.99 4.79
C GLU A 209 -27.60 -6.72 3.50
N GLY A 210 -26.42 -6.40 2.99
CA GLY A 210 -25.84 -7.05 1.82
C GLY A 210 -24.36 -6.78 1.72
N LEU A 211 -23.69 -7.45 0.80
CA LEU A 211 -22.26 -7.34 0.60
C LEU A 211 -21.93 -6.39 -0.55
N LEU A 212 -20.84 -5.65 -0.36
CA LEU A 212 -20.14 -4.91 -1.38
C LEU A 212 -18.71 -5.46 -1.44
N ASN A 213 -18.37 -6.09 -2.55
CA ASN A 213 -17.05 -6.67 -2.75
C ASN A 213 -16.22 -5.79 -3.67
N VAL A 214 -14.98 -5.48 -3.28
CA VAL A 214 -14.04 -4.75 -4.10
C VAL A 214 -12.91 -5.68 -4.49
N CYS A 215 -12.79 -5.95 -5.79
CA CYS A 215 -11.80 -6.81 -6.39
C CYS A 215 -10.68 -5.96 -6.98
N LEU A 216 -9.47 -6.13 -6.46
CA LEU A 216 -8.27 -5.39 -6.79
C LEU A 216 -7.23 -6.35 -7.39
N PRO A 217 -7.05 -6.37 -8.74
CA PRO A 217 -6.07 -7.25 -9.37
C PRO A 217 -4.64 -6.88 -8.96
N TYR A 218 -3.80 -7.91 -8.80
CA TYR A 218 -2.38 -7.69 -8.46
C TYR A 218 -1.68 -6.84 -9.52
N LEU A 219 -1.92 -7.11 -10.81
CA LEU A 219 -1.32 -6.34 -11.91
C LEU A 219 -1.69 -4.85 -11.84
N THR A 220 -2.89 -4.51 -11.38
CA THR A 220 -3.33 -3.12 -11.21
C THR A 220 -2.58 -2.45 -10.06
N LEU A 221 -2.32 -3.17 -8.98
CA LEU A 221 -1.65 -2.66 -7.78
C LEU A 221 -0.12 -2.78 -7.84
N GLU A 222 0.45 -3.49 -8.82
CA GLU A 222 1.88 -3.82 -8.90
C GLU A 222 2.79 -2.60 -8.76
N SER A 223 2.42 -1.49 -9.41
CA SER A 223 3.20 -0.24 -9.38
C SER A 223 3.24 0.45 -8.02
N ILE A 224 2.33 0.11 -7.11
CA ILE A 224 2.19 0.74 -5.80
C ILE A 224 2.37 -0.23 -4.62
N MET A 225 2.73 -1.50 -4.91
CA MET A 225 2.87 -2.54 -3.87
C MET A 225 3.85 -2.15 -2.76
N ASP A 226 4.96 -1.48 -3.11
CA ASP A 226 5.95 -1.02 -2.14
C ASP A 226 5.37 0.02 -1.15
N LYS A 227 4.37 0.79 -1.60
CA LYS A 227 3.69 1.80 -0.78
C LYS A 227 2.55 1.22 0.07
N LEU A 228 2.07 0.01 -0.26
CA LEU A 228 1.07 -0.73 0.52
C LEU A 228 1.67 -1.44 1.74
N ASN A 229 2.62 -0.78 2.41
CA ASN A 229 3.24 -1.27 3.63
C ASN A 229 2.89 -0.34 4.80
N THR A 230 2.45 -0.90 5.93
CA THR A 230 2.07 -0.13 7.13
C THR A 230 3.19 0.77 7.65
N LYS A 231 4.46 0.42 7.42
CA LYS A 231 5.60 1.27 7.77
C LYS A 231 5.63 2.58 6.98
N TYR A 232 5.22 2.53 5.71
CA TYR A 232 5.17 3.71 4.85
C TYR A 232 4.09 4.70 5.33
N TRP A 233 2.97 4.18 5.84
CA TRP A 233 1.87 4.99 6.34
C TRP A 233 2.21 5.78 7.61
N TYR A 234 2.98 5.17 8.51
CA TYR A 234 3.46 5.88 9.71
C TYR A 234 4.55 6.90 9.38
N SER A 235 5.38 6.67 8.36
CA SER A 235 6.38 7.65 7.92
C SER A 235 5.77 8.82 7.17
N SER A 236 4.76 8.62 6.33
CA SER A 236 4.09 9.71 5.59
C SER A 236 3.30 10.67 6.48
N LEU A 237 2.83 10.22 7.64
CA LEU A 237 2.28 11.10 8.67
C LEU A 237 3.35 12.01 9.31
N GLN A 238 4.62 11.57 9.32
CA GLN A 238 5.75 12.38 9.76
C GLN A 238 6.28 13.31 8.65
N GLU A 239 6.15 12.93 7.37
CA GLU A 239 6.66 13.74 6.24
C GLU A 239 5.93 15.10 6.07
N LYS A 240 4.71 15.25 6.55
CA LYS A 240 4.06 16.58 6.58
C LYS A 240 4.77 17.59 7.49
N ASP A 241 5.53 17.11 8.49
CA ASP A 241 6.39 17.95 9.32
C ASP A 241 7.80 18.15 8.70
N GLU A 242 8.23 17.30 7.75
CA GLU A 242 9.58 17.35 7.20
C GLU A 242 9.82 18.57 6.28
N GLN A 243 8.83 19.07 5.59
CA GLN A 243 9.00 20.29 4.76
C GLN A 243 9.41 21.50 5.60
N GLN A 244 9.01 21.55 6.87
CA GLN A 244 9.37 22.64 7.78
C GLN A 244 10.86 22.61 8.19
N TYR A 245 11.51 21.44 8.10
CA TYR A 245 12.92 21.27 8.49
C TYR A 245 13.89 21.31 7.31
N THR A 246 13.43 21.22 6.07
CA THR A 246 14.27 21.18 4.87
C THR A 246 15.15 22.45 4.77
N GLU A 247 14.58 23.62 4.95
CA GLU A 247 15.32 24.90 4.95
C GLU A 247 16.36 24.95 6.08
N THR A 248 16.02 24.41 7.25
CA THR A 248 16.92 24.37 8.41
C THR A 248 18.07 23.38 8.17
N ILE A 249 17.79 22.23 7.57
CA ILE A 249 18.77 21.19 7.22
C ILE A 249 19.72 21.73 6.14
N GLU A 250 19.23 22.37 5.09
CA GLU A 250 20.03 23.01 4.06
C GLU A 250 20.95 24.09 4.65
N ALA A 251 20.43 24.91 5.55
CA ALA A 251 21.22 25.93 6.23
C ALA A 251 22.30 25.35 7.16
N LEU A 252 22.07 24.19 7.76
CA LEU A 252 23.05 23.47 8.57
C LEU A 252 24.11 22.79 7.71
N ILE A 253 23.72 22.15 6.60
CA ILE A 253 24.64 21.52 5.65
C ILE A 253 25.57 22.59 5.02
N SER A 254 25.03 23.74 4.63
CA SER A 254 25.82 24.83 4.03
C SER A 254 26.86 25.40 4.99
N LYS A 255 26.65 25.27 6.30
CA LYS A 255 27.59 25.75 7.35
C LYS A 255 28.51 24.64 7.87
N ALA A 256 28.32 23.40 7.45
CA ALA A 256 29.14 22.30 7.90
C ALA A 256 30.61 22.45 7.43
N PRO A 257 31.60 22.46 8.33
CA PRO A 257 33.00 22.57 7.96
C PRO A 257 33.43 21.29 7.23
N MET A 258 33.94 21.45 6.01
CA MET A 258 34.46 20.33 5.22
C MET A 258 35.98 20.45 5.12
N PRO A 259 36.76 19.41 5.47
CA PRO A 259 38.23 19.50 5.34
C PRO A 259 38.62 19.47 3.89
N ILE A 260 39.42 20.48 3.50
CA ILE A 260 40.04 20.55 2.18
C ILE A 260 41.51 20.18 2.34
N LYS A 261 42.00 19.27 1.49
CA LYS A 261 43.34 18.74 1.51
C LYS A 261 43.99 18.89 0.14
N ALA A 262 45.03 19.76 0.03
CA ALA A 262 45.86 19.81 -1.14
C ALA A 262 47.05 18.83 -0.95
N VAL A 263 47.23 17.91 -1.90
CA VAL A 263 48.30 16.91 -1.86
C VAL A 263 49.43 17.39 -2.75
N LEU A 264 50.56 17.74 -2.13
CA LEU A 264 51.79 18.15 -2.83
C LEU A 264 52.41 17.02 -3.65
N GLY A 265 52.30 15.80 -3.21
CA GLY A 265 52.80 14.61 -3.86
C GLY A 265 52.91 13.45 -2.90
N ASN A 266 53.28 12.28 -3.41
CA ASN A 266 53.52 11.08 -2.62
C ASN A 266 55.01 10.70 -2.68
N SER A 267 55.48 10.06 -1.64
CA SER A 267 56.80 9.46 -1.59
C SER A 267 56.79 8.13 -0.89
N SER A 268 57.63 7.21 -1.29
CA SER A 268 57.84 5.92 -0.63
C SER A 268 59.21 5.88 -0.04
N ILE A 269 59.30 5.73 1.27
CA ILE A 269 60.58 5.60 1.98
C ILE A 269 60.59 4.30 2.77
N SER A 270 61.77 3.74 3.05
CA SER A 270 61.87 2.56 3.92
C SER A 270 61.62 2.92 5.38
N VAL A 271 61.20 1.97 6.18
CA VAL A 271 60.99 2.16 7.61
C VAL A 271 62.27 2.62 8.32
N ASN A 272 63.39 2.14 7.86
CA ASN A 272 64.70 2.50 8.43
C ASN A 272 65.06 3.97 8.13
N ASP A 273 64.82 4.43 6.89
CA ASP A 273 65.03 5.82 6.51
C ASP A 273 64.08 6.77 7.24
N PHE A 274 62.82 6.30 7.45
CA PHE A 274 61.83 7.07 8.22
C PHE A 274 62.26 7.28 9.69
N LEU A 275 62.84 6.23 10.32
CA LEU A 275 63.32 6.32 11.69
C LEU A 275 64.60 7.16 11.82
N GLY A 276 65.35 7.32 10.73
CA GLY A 276 66.57 8.10 10.64
C GLY A 276 66.38 9.56 10.26
N LEU A 277 65.17 10.05 9.95
CA LEU A 277 64.89 11.40 9.48
C LEU A 277 65.30 12.46 10.53
N GLN A 278 65.99 13.47 10.09
CA GLN A 278 66.41 14.63 10.88
C GLN A 278 65.92 15.96 10.24
N VAL A 279 65.86 17.00 11.08
CA VAL A 279 65.56 18.35 10.58
C VAL A 279 66.61 18.83 9.58
N GLY A 280 66.18 19.13 8.36
CA GLY A 280 67.05 19.50 7.24
C GLY A 280 67.14 18.45 6.14
N ASP A 281 66.62 17.27 6.36
CA ASP A 281 66.52 16.23 5.32
C ASP A 281 65.49 16.57 4.24
N ILE A 282 65.82 16.21 2.99
CA ILE A 282 64.99 16.48 1.81
C ILE A 282 64.28 15.18 1.40
N ILE A 283 62.95 15.21 1.43
CA ILE A 283 62.12 14.12 0.94
C ILE A 283 61.69 14.43 -0.49
N ARG A 284 62.09 13.59 -1.44
CA ARG A 284 61.70 13.70 -2.85
C ARG A 284 60.28 13.21 -3.04
N LEU A 285 59.42 14.03 -3.67
CA LEU A 285 58.06 13.70 -4.07
C LEU A 285 58.02 13.24 -5.53
N ASP A 286 56.93 12.54 -5.89
CA ASP A 286 56.61 12.08 -7.25
C ASP A 286 56.09 13.22 -8.16
N THR A 287 55.67 14.36 -7.60
CA THR A 287 55.15 15.53 -8.31
C THR A 287 56.28 16.47 -8.72
N LYS A 288 56.23 17.03 -9.95
CA LYS A 288 57.17 18.04 -10.46
C LYS A 288 56.71 19.43 -10.04
N VAL A 289 57.66 20.40 -10.00
CA VAL A 289 57.41 21.78 -9.54
C VAL A 289 56.34 22.47 -10.35
N ASP A 290 56.24 22.20 -11.65
CA ASP A 290 55.25 22.82 -12.55
C ASP A 290 54.00 21.99 -12.75
N GLN A 291 53.77 20.94 -11.94
CA GLN A 291 52.66 20.04 -12.07
C GLN A 291 51.53 20.46 -11.15
N GLU A 292 50.28 20.34 -11.66
CA GLU A 292 49.07 20.60 -10.88
C GLU A 292 48.92 19.65 -9.72
N LEU A 293 48.54 20.18 -8.56
CA LEU A 293 48.26 19.43 -7.35
C LEU A 293 46.79 18.92 -7.33
N SER A 294 46.60 17.78 -6.73
CA SER A 294 45.24 17.26 -6.48
C SER A 294 44.67 17.82 -5.18
N VAL A 295 43.48 18.42 -5.25
CA VAL A 295 42.75 18.93 -4.09
C VAL A 295 41.55 18.07 -3.80
N PHE A 296 41.49 17.57 -2.59
CA PHE A 296 40.44 16.72 -2.10
C PHE A 296 39.51 17.48 -1.14
N VAL A 297 38.20 17.26 -1.28
CA VAL A 297 37.18 17.68 -0.33
C VAL A 297 36.73 16.41 0.38
N GLY A 298 37.09 16.28 1.66
CA GLY A 298 36.96 14.99 2.35
C GLY A 298 37.84 13.93 1.69
N SER A 299 37.23 12.89 1.13
CA SER A 299 37.91 11.78 0.43
C SER A 299 37.83 11.88 -1.11
N ILE A 300 37.10 12.87 -1.66
CA ILE A 300 36.81 12.98 -3.09
C ILE A 300 37.73 14.03 -3.70
N LYS A 301 38.43 13.67 -4.79
CA LYS A 301 39.23 14.61 -5.58
C LYS A 301 38.27 15.55 -6.37
N LYS A 302 38.24 16.82 -6.04
CA LYS A 302 37.31 17.79 -6.66
C LYS A 302 37.98 18.87 -7.49
N PHE A 303 39.22 19.25 -7.16
CA PHE A 303 39.89 20.38 -7.85
C PHE A 303 41.33 20.02 -8.18
N THR A 304 41.89 20.74 -9.15
CA THR A 304 43.32 20.86 -9.37
C THR A 304 43.79 22.27 -9.00
N ALA A 305 45.00 22.38 -8.51
CA ALA A 305 45.55 23.66 -8.06
C ALA A 305 47.05 23.76 -8.31
N LEU A 306 47.55 25.00 -8.38
CA LEU A 306 49.00 25.29 -8.36
C LEU A 306 49.40 25.75 -6.96
N PRO A 307 50.56 25.27 -6.46
CA PRO A 307 51.12 25.77 -5.21
C PRO A 307 51.59 27.19 -5.33
N GLY A 308 51.46 27.98 -4.26
CA GLY A 308 51.88 29.36 -4.20
C GLY A 308 51.98 29.86 -2.76
N GLU A 309 52.25 31.15 -2.61
CA GLU A 309 52.37 31.83 -1.31
C GLU A 309 51.45 33.06 -1.32
N THR A 310 50.87 33.37 -0.18
CA THR A 310 50.08 34.59 0.03
C THR A 310 50.53 35.21 1.36
N GLY A 311 51.39 36.26 1.27
CA GLY A 311 52.08 36.79 2.45
C GLY A 311 53.06 35.76 3.01
N ASP A 312 52.94 35.45 4.29
CA ASP A 312 53.78 34.47 4.98
C ASP A 312 53.18 33.03 5.01
N ASP A 313 52.03 32.86 4.37
CA ASP A 313 51.31 31.58 4.39
C ASP A 313 51.40 30.83 3.04
N TYR A 314 51.49 29.49 3.10
CA TYR A 314 51.36 28.64 1.92
C TYR A 314 49.93 28.66 1.39
N ALA A 315 49.78 28.88 0.10
CA ALA A 315 48.47 28.95 -0.56
C ALA A 315 48.42 28.03 -1.77
N VAL A 316 47.21 27.76 -2.25
CA VAL A 316 46.98 27.05 -3.51
C VAL A 316 46.02 27.83 -4.38
N CYS A 317 46.36 27.99 -5.65
CA CYS A 317 45.50 28.62 -6.64
C CYS A 317 44.67 27.51 -7.32
N LEU A 318 43.36 27.49 -7.12
CA LEU A 318 42.46 26.53 -7.77
C LEU A 318 42.36 26.84 -9.26
N LEU A 319 42.52 25.80 -10.11
CA LEU A 319 42.48 25.95 -11.57
C LEU A 319 41.19 25.45 -12.16
N TYR A 320 40.82 24.19 -11.89
CA TYR A 320 39.67 23.52 -12.49
C TYR A 320 38.93 22.69 -11.48
N THR A 321 37.60 22.55 -11.68
CA THR A 321 36.76 21.52 -11.07
C THR A 321 36.84 20.24 -11.91
N SER A 322 37.22 19.11 -11.33
CA SER A 322 36.99 17.83 -11.99
C SER A 322 35.51 17.52 -11.83
N ASP A 323 34.73 17.58 -12.89
CA ASP A 323 33.38 17.04 -12.92
C ASP A 323 33.47 15.55 -12.64
N ALA A 324 32.73 15.11 -11.60
CA ALA A 324 32.65 13.73 -11.19
C ALA A 324 31.54 13.02 -11.95
#